data_a239cd4d8eff78653d8f45d2f25fd203
#
_entry.id   a239cd4d8eff78653d8f45d2f25fd203
#
_cell.length_a   1.000
_cell.length_b   1.000
_cell.length_c   1.000
_cell.angle_alpha   90.00
_cell.angle_beta   90.00
_cell.angle_gamma   90.00
#
_symmetry.space_group_name_H-M   'P 1'
#
loop_
_entity.id
_entity.type
_entity.pdbx_description
1 polymer ?
#
loop_
_entity_poly.entity_id
_entity_poly.type
_entity_poly.pdbx_seq_one_letter_code
_entity_poly.pdbx_strand_id
1 'polypeptide(L)'
;MSILINEKSKFIIQGITGREAVTMAQELLDYGSQLIGGVTPGRKGREVHGVPVEDTVKAFTDNHQIDGSIVVVPPAFTADAVMEALDADIKLIVVVTERIPRKQVAQFVEYAKQKQARIIGPNCLGIISPGKSRMGGIGGSAEATKRAFIPGEIGVMSRSGGMTVEIANSLSAAGLGISTAVSIGGDVIIGSSYAELMPLFDEDQETKGIAIYSEPGGRAELLLAEYVKKSKRKLPIVAFMAGKFMDAMPGMRFGHAGTIVEGKADTTEEKIIRMEEAGITVVERIEEIPIKLKELIS
;
A
#
# COMPACT_ATOMS: atom_id res chain seq x y z
N MET A 1 3.69 18.12 0.95
CA MET A 1 2.36 17.51 0.63
C MET A 1 2.54 16.01 0.78
N SER A 2 1.53 15.27 1.15
CA SER A 2 1.57 13.80 1.15
C SER A 2 1.07 13.27 -0.20
N ILE A 3 1.53 12.09 -0.62
CA ILE A 3 1.00 11.44 -1.81
C ILE A 3 -0.28 10.66 -1.49
N LEU A 4 -1.19 10.55 -2.44
CA LEU A 4 -2.42 9.77 -2.44
C LEU A 4 -3.51 10.26 -1.46
N ILE A 5 -3.20 10.51 -0.18
CA ILE A 5 -4.17 10.90 0.85
C ILE A 5 -3.66 12.03 1.73
N ASN A 6 -4.58 12.84 2.27
CA ASN A 6 -4.28 13.92 3.20
C ASN A 6 -5.42 14.07 4.25
N GLU A 7 -5.33 15.07 5.11
CA GLU A 7 -6.30 15.32 6.19
C GLU A 7 -7.73 15.64 5.72
N LYS A 8 -7.92 16.00 4.45
CA LYS A 8 -9.23 16.28 3.86
C LYS A 8 -9.84 15.09 3.13
N SER A 9 -9.05 14.05 2.90
CA SER A 9 -9.48 12.88 2.14
C SER A 9 -10.59 12.11 2.85
N LYS A 10 -11.71 11.91 2.16
CA LYS A 10 -12.92 11.25 2.66
C LYS A 10 -13.03 9.83 2.12
N PHE A 11 -13.27 8.88 3.02
CA PHE A 11 -13.29 7.45 2.68
C PHE A 11 -14.61 6.79 3.02
N ILE A 12 -14.87 5.69 2.31
CA ILE A 12 -15.90 4.71 2.66
C ILE A 12 -15.24 3.34 2.84
N ILE A 13 -15.90 2.43 3.57
CA ILE A 13 -15.53 1.03 3.67
C ILE A 13 -16.60 0.15 3.03
N GLN A 14 -16.24 -0.60 1.99
CA GLN A 14 -17.10 -1.66 1.46
C GLN A 14 -16.90 -2.95 2.27
N GLY A 15 -18.00 -3.50 2.80
CA GLY A 15 -18.00 -4.60 3.75
C GLY A 15 -17.91 -4.16 5.22
N ILE A 16 -18.31 -2.92 5.54
CA ILE A 16 -18.11 -2.30 6.87
C ILE A 16 -18.69 -3.11 8.05
N THR A 17 -19.71 -3.91 7.83
CA THR A 17 -20.34 -4.74 8.88
C THR A 17 -19.61 -6.05 9.15
N GLY A 18 -18.55 -6.37 8.41
CA GLY A 18 -17.68 -7.51 8.65
C GLY A 18 -16.81 -7.31 9.88
N ARG A 19 -16.47 -8.40 10.59
CA ARG A 19 -15.72 -8.32 11.87
C ARG A 19 -14.43 -7.50 11.76
N GLU A 20 -13.61 -7.73 10.75
CA GLU A 20 -12.37 -7.00 10.54
C GLU A 20 -12.61 -5.53 10.16
N ALA A 21 -13.63 -5.29 9.34
CA ALA A 21 -13.99 -3.95 8.90
C ALA A 21 -14.55 -3.09 10.05
N VAL A 22 -15.31 -3.68 10.98
CA VAL A 22 -15.79 -2.99 12.18
C VAL A 22 -14.62 -2.49 13.04
N THR A 23 -13.62 -3.35 13.30
CA THR A 23 -12.41 -2.95 14.03
C THR A 23 -11.64 -1.87 13.28
N MET A 24 -11.44 -2.04 11.96
CA MET A 24 -10.76 -1.07 11.12
C MET A 24 -11.47 0.29 11.11
N ALA A 25 -12.80 0.31 11.07
CA ALA A 25 -13.59 1.55 11.12
C ALA A 25 -13.32 2.33 12.41
N GLN A 26 -13.34 1.66 13.57
CA GLN A 26 -13.00 2.29 14.85
C GLN A 26 -11.59 2.87 14.84
N GLU A 27 -10.62 2.07 14.39
CA GLU A 27 -9.22 2.48 14.35
C GLU A 27 -8.97 3.66 13.42
N LEU A 28 -9.69 3.77 12.29
CA LEU A 28 -9.64 4.91 11.37
C LEU A 28 -10.18 6.17 12.02
N LEU A 29 -11.33 6.07 12.72
CA LEU A 29 -11.93 7.18 13.45
C LEU A 29 -11.04 7.66 14.59
N ASP A 30 -10.48 6.75 15.40
CA ASP A 30 -9.57 7.06 16.50
C ASP A 30 -8.26 7.71 16.02
N TYR A 31 -7.83 7.38 14.80
CA TYR A 31 -6.69 8.01 14.16
C TYR A 31 -7.00 9.44 13.71
N GLY A 32 -8.26 9.75 13.44
CA GLY A 32 -8.73 11.04 12.90
C GLY A 32 -8.91 11.06 11.39
N SER A 33 -8.96 9.89 10.71
CA SER A 33 -9.28 9.79 9.29
C SER A 33 -10.75 10.10 9.04
N GLN A 34 -11.07 10.74 7.91
CA GLN A 34 -12.45 11.07 7.58
C GLN A 34 -13.19 9.87 6.96
N LEU A 35 -13.59 8.92 7.80
CA LEU A 35 -14.49 7.83 7.41
C LEU A 35 -15.93 8.33 7.48
N ILE A 36 -16.57 8.52 6.33
CA ILE A 36 -17.89 9.14 6.24
C ILE A 36 -19.03 8.15 5.94
N GLY A 37 -18.71 6.92 5.58
CA GLY A 37 -19.71 5.92 5.24
C GLY A 37 -19.18 4.51 5.17
N GLY A 38 -20.11 3.57 5.15
CA GLY A 38 -19.83 2.17 4.89
C GLY A 38 -20.89 1.55 3.98
N VAL A 39 -20.47 0.59 3.18
CA VAL A 39 -21.36 -0.12 2.26
C VAL A 39 -21.44 -1.59 2.64
N THR A 40 -22.65 -2.09 2.83
CA THR A 40 -22.93 -3.52 2.94
C THR A 40 -24.34 -3.79 2.40
N PRO A 41 -24.50 -4.51 1.29
CA PRO A 41 -25.81 -4.81 0.71
C PRO A 41 -26.77 -5.44 1.72
N GLY A 42 -28.02 -4.95 1.77
CA GLY A 42 -29.06 -5.38 2.70
C GLY A 42 -28.86 -4.89 4.15
N ARG A 43 -28.02 -3.88 4.36
CA ARG A 43 -27.73 -3.33 5.71
C ARG A 43 -27.97 -1.82 5.82
N LYS A 44 -28.58 -1.20 4.82
CA LYS A 44 -28.97 0.21 4.82
C LYS A 44 -29.70 0.62 6.11
N GLY A 45 -29.35 1.78 6.65
CA GLY A 45 -29.91 2.34 7.87
C GLY A 45 -29.30 1.81 9.17
N ARG A 46 -28.28 0.93 9.10
CA ARG A 46 -27.45 0.57 10.25
C ARG A 46 -26.34 1.59 10.42
N GLU A 47 -25.68 1.51 11.57
CA GLU A 47 -24.46 2.29 11.85
C GLU A 47 -23.37 1.36 12.40
N VAL A 48 -22.13 1.72 12.11
CA VAL A 48 -20.93 1.09 12.68
C VAL A 48 -20.07 2.21 13.29
N HIS A 49 -19.96 2.24 14.61
CA HIS A 49 -19.28 3.32 15.37
C HIS A 49 -19.77 4.74 14.99
N GLY A 50 -21.09 4.90 14.78
CA GLY A 50 -21.69 6.17 14.36
C GLY A 50 -21.54 6.49 12.87
N VAL A 51 -20.90 5.59 12.09
CA VAL A 51 -20.76 5.73 10.63
C VAL A 51 -21.96 5.10 9.95
N PRO A 52 -22.69 5.84 9.08
CA PRO A 52 -23.89 5.32 8.40
C PRO A 52 -23.52 4.23 7.38
N VAL A 53 -24.42 3.25 7.27
CA VAL A 53 -24.29 2.13 6.32
C VAL A 53 -25.37 2.23 5.23
N GLU A 54 -24.92 2.17 3.97
CA GLU A 54 -25.78 2.13 2.79
C GLU A 54 -25.62 0.78 2.04
N ASP A 55 -26.53 0.51 1.12
CA ASP A 55 -26.50 -0.72 0.32
C ASP A 55 -25.53 -0.63 -0.86
N THR A 56 -25.22 0.58 -1.34
CA THR A 56 -24.39 0.80 -2.54
C THR A 56 -23.41 1.97 -2.36
N VAL A 57 -22.30 1.94 -3.09
CA VAL A 57 -21.32 3.04 -3.16
C VAL A 57 -21.98 4.30 -3.71
N LYS A 58 -22.85 4.16 -4.72
CA LYS A 58 -23.55 5.28 -5.37
C LYS A 58 -24.38 6.09 -4.38
N ALA A 59 -24.97 5.46 -3.36
CA ALA A 59 -25.74 6.18 -2.33
C ALA A 59 -24.90 7.24 -1.59
N PHE A 60 -23.58 7.04 -1.47
CA PHE A 60 -22.67 8.05 -0.92
C PHE A 60 -22.20 9.04 -1.97
N THR A 61 -21.80 8.59 -3.17
CA THR A 61 -21.22 9.47 -4.18
C THR A 61 -22.23 10.46 -4.77
N ASP A 62 -23.53 10.15 -4.72
CA ASP A 62 -24.59 11.09 -5.11
C ASP A 62 -24.69 12.32 -4.18
N ASN A 63 -24.25 12.22 -2.94
CA ASN A 63 -24.38 13.27 -1.92
C ASN A 63 -23.05 13.79 -1.38
N HIS A 64 -21.97 13.10 -1.61
CA HIS A 64 -20.65 13.42 -1.06
C HIS A 64 -19.54 13.19 -2.11
N GLN A 65 -18.53 14.05 -2.08
CA GLN A 65 -17.27 13.74 -2.72
C GLN A 65 -16.57 12.66 -1.90
N ILE A 66 -16.26 11.52 -2.53
CA ILE A 66 -15.53 10.38 -1.96
C ILE A 66 -14.18 10.29 -2.64
N ASP A 67 -13.10 10.42 -1.88
CA ASP A 67 -11.73 10.36 -2.41
C ASP A 67 -11.21 8.92 -2.50
N GLY A 68 -11.74 8.02 -1.65
CA GLY A 68 -11.30 6.63 -1.69
C GLY A 68 -12.27 5.62 -1.07
N SER A 69 -12.15 4.37 -1.54
CA SER A 69 -12.88 3.22 -0.99
C SER A 69 -11.90 2.16 -0.46
N ILE A 70 -12.17 1.66 0.74
CA ILE A 70 -11.45 0.55 1.37
C ILE A 70 -12.32 -0.71 1.19
N VAL A 71 -11.79 -1.71 0.49
CA VAL A 71 -12.52 -2.94 0.19
C VAL A 71 -12.09 -4.04 1.16
N VAL A 72 -13.02 -4.44 2.03
CA VAL A 72 -12.83 -5.47 3.09
C VAL A 72 -14.00 -6.46 3.02
N VAL A 73 -14.22 -7.04 1.86
CA VAL A 73 -15.26 -8.04 1.62
C VAL A 73 -14.62 -9.42 1.39
N PRO A 74 -15.36 -10.54 1.57
CA PRO A 74 -14.81 -11.85 1.24
C PRO A 74 -14.31 -11.94 -0.20
N PRO A 75 -13.29 -12.78 -0.51
CA PRO A 75 -12.65 -12.85 -1.83
C PRO A 75 -13.61 -13.01 -3.00
N ALA A 76 -14.72 -13.77 -2.82
CA ALA A 76 -15.71 -14.01 -3.85
C ALA A 76 -16.49 -12.76 -4.30
N PHE A 77 -16.54 -11.73 -3.44
CA PHE A 77 -17.29 -10.48 -3.71
C PHE A 77 -16.37 -9.29 -3.99
N THR A 78 -15.04 -9.49 -3.92
CA THR A 78 -14.09 -8.38 -4.00
C THR A 78 -14.08 -7.74 -5.39
N ALA A 79 -14.16 -8.53 -6.44
CA ALA A 79 -14.19 -7.99 -7.80
C ALA A 79 -15.39 -7.08 -8.03
N ASP A 80 -16.59 -7.51 -7.60
CA ASP A 80 -17.82 -6.74 -7.74
C ASP A 80 -17.75 -5.44 -6.94
N ALA A 81 -17.22 -5.49 -5.71
CA ALA A 81 -17.06 -4.32 -4.87
C ALA A 81 -16.08 -3.30 -5.48
N VAL A 82 -14.95 -3.77 -6.04
CA VAL A 82 -13.98 -2.88 -6.73
C VAL A 82 -14.60 -2.26 -7.97
N MET A 83 -15.31 -3.06 -8.79
CA MET A 83 -15.98 -2.57 -10.00
C MET A 83 -17.04 -1.53 -9.66
N GLU A 84 -17.86 -1.76 -8.61
CA GLU A 84 -18.85 -0.80 -8.12
C GLU A 84 -18.21 0.54 -7.73
N ALA A 85 -17.09 0.52 -7.02
CA ALA A 85 -16.36 1.74 -6.65
C ALA A 85 -15.82 2.49 -7.89
N LEU A 86 -15.29 1.75 -8.88
CA LEU A 86 -14.82 2.30 -10.15
C LEU A 86 -15.95 2.90 -10.99
N ASP A 87 -17.12 2.25 -11.00
CA ASP A 87 -18.30 2.75 -11.71
C ASP A 87 -18.92 3.98 -11.05
N ALA A 88 -18.73 4.12 -9.74
CA ALA A 88 -19.07 5.32 -8.96
C ALA A 88 -17.98 6.43 -9.04
N ASP A 89 -17.01 6.30 -9.95
CA ASP A 89 -15.92 7.25 -10.23
C ASP A 89 -14.94 7.49 -9.06
N ILE A 90 -14.85 6.56 -8.10
CA ILE A 90 -13.85 6.64 -7.03
C ILE A 90 -12.45 6.37 -7.62
N LYS A 91 -11.51 7.29 -7.37
CA LYS A 91 -10.18 7.29 -8.00
C LYS A 91 -9.09 6.58 -7.20
N LEU A 92 -9.32 6.30 -5.91
CA LEU A 92 -8.38 5.57 -5.06
C LEU A 92 -9.09 4.42 -4.36
N ILE A 93 -8.63 3.19 -4.60
CA ILE A 93 -9.22 2.00 -4.00
C ILE A 93 -8.13 1.21 -3.28
N VAL A 94 -8.31 0.94 -2.00
CA VAL A 94 -7.45 0.07 -1.20
C VAL A 94 -8.12 -1.29 -1.05
N VAL A 95 -7.53 -2.34 -1.61
CA VAL A 95 -8.04 -3.70 -1.54
C VAL A 95 -7.27 -4.48 -0.48
N VAL A 96 -7.87 -4.61 0.71
CA VAL A 96 -7.26 -5.33 1.85
C VAL A 96 -7.35 -6.84 1.64
N THR A 97 -8.43 -7.30 1.07
CA THR A 97 -8.73 -8.71 0.84
C THR A 97 -7.61 -9.44 0.11
N GLU A 98 -7.30 -10.65 0.57
CA GLU A 98 -6.37 -11.59 -0.05
C GLU A 98 -7.09 -12.76 -0.73
N ARG A 99 -6.35 -13.60 -1.48
CA ARG A 99 -6.84 -14.85 -2.11
C ARG A 99 -7.96 -14.63 -3.14
N ILE A 100 -7.96 -13.49 -3.78
CA ILE A 100 -8.87 -13.20 -4.90
C ILE A 100 -8.40 -13.99 -6.14
N PRO A 101 -9.32 -14.57 -6.93
CA PRO A 101 -8.93 -15.24 -8.18
C PRO A 101 -8.13 -14.31 -9.10
N ARG A 102 -6.95 -14.74 -9.55
CA ARG A 102 -6.02 -13.92 -10.36
C ARG A 102 -6.67 -13.27 -11.58
N LYS A 103 -7.58 -14.00 -12.25
CA LYS A 103 -8.32 -13.47 -13.40
C LYS A 103 -9.14 -12.24 -13.02
N GLN A 104 -9.81 -12.29 -11.88
CA GLN A 104 -10.61 -11.17 -11.39
C GLN A 104 -9.73 -9.97 -11.02
N VAL A 105 -8.57 -10.22 -10.37
CA VAL A 105 -7.60 -9.16 -10.07
C VAL A 105 -7.13 -8.49 -11.35
N ALA A 106 -6.74 -9.25 -12.38
CA ALA A 106 -6.32 -8.70 -13.66
C ALA A 106 -7.42 -7.86 -14.32
N GLN A 107 -8.68 -8.32 -14.25
CA GLN A 107 -9.83 -7.61 -14.82
C GLN A 107 -10.06 -6.26 -14.15
N PHE A 108 -10.13 -6.21 -12.81
CA PHE A 108 -10.41 -4.94 -12.14
C PHE A 108 -9.19 -3.99 -12.16
N VAL A 109 -7.96 -4.48 -12.18
CA VAL A 109 -6.76 -3.65 -12.35
C VAL A 109 -6.74 -2.99 -13.73
N GLU A 110 -7.08 -3.74 -14.77
CA GLU A 110 -7.17 -3.18 -16.13
C GLU A 110 -8.33 -2.18 -16.26
N TYR A 111 -9.47 -2.48 -15.64
CA TYR A 111 -10.60 -1.54 -15.63
C TYR A 111 -10.29 -0.26 -14.86
N ALA A 112 -9.57 -0.34 -13.75
CA ALA A 112 -9.10 0.83 -13.02
C ALA A 112 -8.23 1.76 -13.89
N LYS A 113 -7.35 1.20 -14.74
CA LYS A 113 -6.55 1.99 -15.69
C LYS A 113 -7.44 2.75 -16.68
N GLN A 114 -8.46 2.09 -17.23
CA GLN A 114 -9.41 2.74 -18.15
C GLN A 114 -10.19 3.86 -17.44
N LYS A 115 -10.51 3.71 -16.17
CA LYS A 115 -11.16 4.73 -15.32
C LYS A 115 -10.20 5.80 -14.78
N GLN A 116 -8.91 5.72 -15.09
CA GLN A 116 -7.87 6.58 -14.51
C GLN A 116 -7.91 6.57 -12.97
N ALA A 117 -8.19 5.41 -12.40
CA ALA A 117 -8.22 5.16 -10.97
C ALA A 117 -7.00 4.33 -10.54
N ARG A 118 -6.61 4.45 -9.29
CA ARG A 118 -5.49 3.73 -8.70
C ARG A 118 -5.99 2.70 -7.70
N ILE A 119 -5.44 1.49 -7.79
CA ILE A 119 -5.67 0.43 -6.81
C ILE A 119 -4.38 0.20 -6.03
N ILE A 120 -4.47 0.15 -4.71
CA ILE A 120 -3.43 -0.31 -3.79
C ILE A 120 -3.85 -1.69 -3.26
N GLY A 121 -2.93 -2.65 -3.33
CA GLY A 121 -3.25 -4.06 -3.09
C GLY A 121 -3.58 -4.81 -4.40
N PRO A 122 -4.23 -5.97 -4.35
CA PRO A 122 -4.82 -6.64 -3.17
C PRO A 122 -3.79 -7.18 -2.17
N ASN A 123 -4.31 -7.74 -1.05
CA ASN A 123 -3.50 -8.29 0.03
C ASN A 123 -2.53 -7.24 0.60
N CYS A 124 -3.08 -6.12 1.06
CA CYS A 124 -2.32 -4.99 1.58
C CYS A 124 -2.93 -4.47 2.90
N LEU A 125 -2.18 -3.68 3.64
CA LEU A 125 -2.69 -2.97 4.81
C LEU A 125 -3.11 -1.53 4.51
N GLY A 126 -2.83 -1.02 3.31
CA GLY A 126 -3.26 0.31 2.87
C GLY A 126 -2.18 1.37 2.88
N ILE A 127 -2.58 2.60 3.17
CA ILE A 127 -1.78 3.82 3.04
C ILE A 127 -1.85 4.61 4.34
N ILE A 128 -0.76 5.27 4.70
CA ILE A 128 -0.74 6.26 5.78
C ILE A 128 0.13 7.47 5.39
N SER A 129 -0.41 8.66 5.63
CA SER A 129 0.32 9.91 5.70
C SER A 129 0.34 10.35 7.17
N PRO A 130 1.44 10.12 7.90
CA PRO A 130 1.50 10.30 9.35
C PRO A 130 1.10 11.70 9.80
N GLY A 131 0.29 11.77 10.88
CA GLY A 131 -0.26 13.03 11.39
C GLY A 131 -1.37 13.66 10.53
N LYS A 132 -1.70 13.09 9.37
CA LYS A 132 -2.71 13.61 8.44
C LYS A 132 -3.90 12.66 8.28
N SER A 133 -3.66 11.46 7.74
CA SER A 133 -4.71 10.48 7.47
C SER A 133 -4.15 9.08 7.27
N ARG A 134 -4.98 8.07 7.44
CA ARG A 134 -4.69 6.70 6.98
C ARG A 134 -5.91 6.09 6.29
N MET A 135 -5.66 5.15 5.38
CA MET A 135 -6.67 4.44 4.61
C MET A 135 -6.35 2.95 4.61
N GLY A 136 -7.11 2.17 5.39
CA GLY A 136 -6.86 0.75 5.64
C GLY A 136 -6.39 0.45 7.07
N GLY A 137 -5.99 -0.80 7.33
CA GLY A 137 -5.58 -1.31 8.65
C GLY A 137 -4.10 -1.12 9.00
N ILE A 138 -3.37 -0.30 8.24
CA ILE A 138 -1.92 -0.10 8.42
C ILE A 138 -1.62 0.47 9.82
N GLY A 139 -0.70 -0.17 10.54
CA GLY A 139 -0.26 0.27 11.88
C GLY A 139 -1.09 -0.28 13.06
N GLY A 140 -2.27 -0.89 12.81
CA GLY A 140 -3.15 -1.43 13.85
C GLY A 140 -3.86 -0.33 14.64
N SER A 141 -3.88 -0.40 15.99
CA SER A 141 -4.54 0.62 16.81
C SER A 141 -4.01 2.03 16.55
N ALA A 142 -4.85 3.05 16.74
CA ALA A 142 -4.45 4.45 16.51
C ALA A 142 -3.22 4.86 17.34
N GLU A 143 -3.12 4.37 18.57
CA GLU A 143 -1.97 4.62 19.45
C GLU A 143 -0.68 3.98 18.92
N ALA A 144 -0.73 2.69 18.57
CA ALA A 144 0.41 1.98 17.99
C ALA A 144 0.85 2.62 16.67
N THR A 145 -0.12 3.01 15.83
CA THR A 145 0.11 3.71 14.57
C THR A 145 0.84 5.04 14.78
N LYS A 146 0.37 5.90 15.69
CA LYS A 146 1.00 7.20 15.98
C LYS A 146 2.42 7.06 16.53
N ARG A 147 2.70 5.96 17.26
CA ARG A 147 4.05 5.67 17.77
C ARG A 147 5.00 5.18 16.67
N ALA A 148 4.52 4.30 15.78
CA ALA A 148 5.34 3.73 14.72
C ALA A 148 5.57 4.69 13.54
N PHE A 149 4.52 5.44 13.16
CA PHE A 149 4.53 6.32 12.00
C PHE A 149 4.57 7.79 12.45
N ILE A 150 5.77 8.29 12.74
CA ILE A 150 5.97 9.72 13.03
C ILE A 150 6.09 10.54 11.73
N PRO A 151 5.52 11.75 11.65
CA PRO A 151 5.65 12.62 10.48
C PRO A 151 7.11 12.97 10.15
N GLY A 152 7.45 12.98 8.86
CA GLY A 152 8.79 13.36 8.39
C GLY A 152 8.95 13.24 6.87
N GLU A 153 10.16 12.90 6.42
CA GLU A 153 10.60 13.08 5.04
C GLU A 153 10.87 11.78 4.27
N ILE A 154 10.62 10.60 4.88
CA ILE A 154 10.91 9.30 4.23
C ILE A 154 9.64 8.69 3.67
N GLY A 155 9.62 8.44 2.37
CA GLY A 155 8.61 7.60 1.73
C GLY A 155 8.88 6.12 2.02
N VAL A 156 7.83 5.34 2.29
CA VAL A 156 7.95 3.89 2.53
C VAL A 156 7.06 3.13 1.56
N MET A 157 7.61 2.14 0.87
CA MET A 157 6.86 1.20 0.04
C MET A 157 7.20 -0.23 0.41
N SER A 158 6.21 -1.06 0.64
CA SER A 158 6.43 -2.44 1.06
C SER A 158 5.41 -3.40 0.44
N ARG A 159 5.87 -4.56 0.01
CA ARG A 159 4.96 -5.66 -0.38
C ARG A 159 4.24 -6.25 0.83
N SER A 160 4.90 -6.27 1.98
CA SER A 160 4.36 -6.81 3.21
C SER A 160 3.77 -5.72 4.09
N GLY A 161 2.52 -5.91 4.53
CA GLY A 161 1.88 -5.01 5.48
C GLY A 161 2.60 -4.95 6.82
N GLY A 162 2.96 -6.10 7.40
CA GLY A 162 3.72 -6.18 8.65
C GLY A 162 5.09 -5.53 8.55
N MET A 163 5.81 -5.77 7.46
CA MET A 163 7.14 -5.17 7.25
C MET A 163 7.08 -3.65 6.99
N THR A 164 5.94 -3.13 6.51
CA THR A 164 5.73 -1.67 6.45
C THR A 164 5.82 -1.05 7.85
N VAL A 165 5.19 -1.72 8.84
CA VAL A 165 5.23 -1.28 10.24
C VAL A 165 6.63 -1.44 10.84
N GLU A 166 7.33 -2.52 10.50
CA GLU A 166 8.69 -2.78 11.00
C GLU A 166 9.69 -1.74 10.49
N ILE A 167 9.64 -1.40 9.21
CA ILE A 167 10.42 -0.30 8.64
C ILE A 167 10.06 1.03 9.33
N ALA A 168 8.77 1.29 9.55
CA ALA A 168 8.34 2.50 10.24
C ALA A 168 8.91 2.59 11.66
N ASN A 169 8.87 1.50 12.42
CA ASN A 169 9.48 1.40 13.76
C ASN A 169 10.98 1.66 13.71
N SER A 170 11.70 1.06 12.76
CA SER A 170 13.14 1.23 12.57
C SER A 170 13.51 2.68 12.24
N LEU A 171 12.77 3.32 11.35
CA LEU A 171 12.93 4.73 11.00
C LEU A 171 12.66 5.64 12.21
N SER A 172 11.53 5.43 12.91
CA SER A 172 11.16 6.21 14.09
C SER A 172 12.18 6.10 15.22
N ALA A 173 12.66 4.88 15.49
CA ALA A 173 13.71 4.63 16.49
C ALA A 173 15.02 5.37 16.16
N ALA A 174 15.31 5.58 14.87
CA ALA A 174 16.44 6.34 14.41
C ALA A 174 16.18 7.86 14.31
N GLY A 175 14.97 8.34 14.68
CA GLY A 175 14.60 9.75 14.59
C GLY A 175 14.32 10.23 13.17
N LEU A 176 14.04 9.32 12.23
CA LEU A 176 13.55 9.61 10.89
C LEU A 176 12.03 9.47 10.86
N GLY A 177 11.35 10.50 10.34
CA GLY A 177 9.91 10.47 10.14
C GLY A 177 9.51 10.07 8.72
N ILE A 178 8.23 9.77 8.55
CA ILE A 178 7.66 9.26 7.31
C ILE A 178 6.75 10.31 6.66
N SER A 179 6.93 10.55 5.36
CA SER A 179 6.05 11.41 4.55
C SER A 179 4.76 10.66 4.15
N THR A 180 4.93 9.49 3.57
CA THR A 180 3.84 8.56 3.25
C THR A 180 4.35 7.14 3.25
N ALA A 181 3.59 6.20 3.83
CA ALA A 181 3.86 4.77 3.69
C ALA A 181 2.73 4.06 2.94
N VAL A 182 3.11 3.19 2.02
CA VAL A 182 2.20 2.40 1.18
C VAL A 182 2.53 0.92 1.28
N SER A 183 1.57 0.12 1.77
CA SER A 183 1.61 -1.33 1.65
C SER A 183 1.05 -1.71 0.28
N ILE A 184 1.91 -2.05 -0.69
CA ILE A 184 1.49 -2.26 -2.09
C ILE A 184 0.84 -3.62 -2.34
N GLY A 185 0.99 -4.57 -1.41
CA GLY A 185 0.37 -5.88 -1.47
C GLY A 185 1.29 -7.03 -1.85
N GLY A 186 0.96 -8.22 -1.31
CA GLY A 186 1.74 -9.46 -1.44
C GLY A 186 1.29 -10.40 -2.57
N ASP A 187 0.26 -10.06 -3.32
CA ASP A 187 -0.26 -10.90 -4.40
C ASP A 187 0.61 -10.84 -5.67
N VAL A 188 0.41 -11.82 -6.55
CA VAL A 188 1.14 -11.91 -7.85
C VAL A 188 0.81 -10.72 -8.75
N ILE A 189 -0.48 -10.33 -8.79
CA ILE A 189 -0.97 -9.18 -9.54
C ILE A 189 -1.41 -8.14 -8.53
N ILE A 190 -0.83 -6.95 -8.60
CA ILE A 190 -1.14 -5.81 -7.75
C ILE A 190 -1.53 -4.59 -8.59
N GLY A 191 -2.32 -3.71 -8.03
CA GLY A 191 -2.84 -2.52 -8.73
C GLY A 191 -1.82 -1.42 -8.92
N SER A 192 -0.83 -1.30 -8.02
CA SER A 192 0.23 -0.29 -8.11
C SER A 192 1.55 -0.87 -7.66
N SER A 193 2.55 -0.82 -8.52
CA SER A 193 3.93 -1.24 -8.25
C SER A 193 4.77 -0.09 -7.67
N TYR A 194 5.99 -0.38 -7.23
CA TYR A 194 6.97 0.64 -6.84
C TYR A 194 7.17 1.69 -7.93
N ALA A 195 7.38 1.25 -9.17
CA ALA A 195 7.63 2.14 -10.31
C ALA A 195 6.44 3.07 -10.63
N GLU A 196 5.20 2.63 -10.37
CA GLU A 196 4.00 3.43 -10.58
C GLU A 196 3.73 4.43 -9.45
N LEU A 197 4.32 4.23 -8.27
CA LEU A 197 4.24 5.15 -7.13
C LEU A 197 5.40 6.16 -7.10
N MET A 198 6.56 5.83 -7.64
CA MET A 198 7.73 6.72 -7.65
C MET A 198 7.46 8.10 -8.24
N PRO A 199 6.72 8.28 -9.37
CA PRO A 199 6.41 9.61 -9.89
C PRO A 199 5.74 10.52 -8.85
N LEU A 200 4.86 9.97 -8.00
CA LEU A 200 4.19 10.74 -6.95
C LEU A 200 5.18 11.19 -5.87
N PHE A 201 6.12 10.33 -5.49
CA PHE A 201 7.20 10.69 -4.57
C PHE A 201 8.19 11.68 -5.20
N ASP A 202 8.46 11.56 -6.49
CA ASP A 202 9.32 12.52 -7.21
C ASP A 202 8.69 13.92 -7.26
N GLU A 203 7.38 14.04 -7.29
CA GLU A 203 6.66 15.32 -7.25
C GLU A 203 6.52 15.87 -5.81
N ASP A 204 6.57 15.02 -4.78
CA ASP A 204 6.43 15.44 -3.38
C ASP A 204 7.73 16.06 -2.84
N GLN A 205 7.67 17.39 -2.59
CA GLN A 205 8.83 18.14 -2.09
C GLN A 205 9.17 17.83 -0.62
N GLU A 206 8.23 17.24 0.14
CA GLU A 206 8.48 16.84 1.53
C GLU A 206 9.30 15.54 1.58
N THR A 207 9.20 14.66 0.57
CA THR A 207 9.95 13.40 0.55
C THR A 207 11.41 13.63 0.11
N LYS A 208 12.35 13.17 0.93
CA LYS A 208 13.80 13.28 0.70
C LYS A 208 14.50 11.95 0.45
N GLY A 209 13.86 10.83 0.78
CA GLY A 209 14.40 9.49 0.56
C GLY A 209 13.30 8.45 0.62
N ILE A 210 13.59 7.25 0.13
CA ILE A 210 12.63 6.15 0.04
C ILE A 210 13.20 4.91 0.71
N ALA A 211 12.42 4.29 1.59
CA ALA A 211 12.66 2.96 2.16
C ALA A 211 11.78 1.91 1.48
N ILE A 212 12.37 0.77 1.11
CA ILE A 212 11.63 -0.29 0.41
C ILE A 212 11.86 -1.64 1.09
N TYR A 213 10.76 -2.39 1.27
CA TYR A 213 10.80 -3.82 1.55
C TYR A 213 10.45 -4.60 0.29
N SER A 214 11.38 -5.42 -0.16
CA SER A 214 11.29 -6.23 -1.38
C SER A 214 11.29 -7.72 -1.09
N GLU A 215 10.77 -8.50 -2.02
CA GLU A 215 10.66 -9.96 -1.95
C GLU A 215 11.04 -10.60 -3.29
N PRO A 216 11.45 -11.90 -3.30
CA PRO A 216 11.65 -12.63 -4.54
C PRO A 216 10.33 -12.82 -5.30
N GLY A 217 10.42 -13.15 -6.57
CA GLY A 217 9.28 -13.35 -7.46
C GLY A 217 8.76 -12.05 -8.12
N GLY A 218 8.21 -12.19 -9.32
CA GLY A 218 7.70 -11.08 -10.11
C GLY A 218 8.77 -10.06 -10.54
N ARG A 219 8.35 -8.95 -11.11
CA ARG A 219 9.23 -7.96 -11.77
C ARG A 219 9.20 -6.56 -11.16
N ALA A 220 8.60 -6.39 -9.98
CA ALA A 220 8.37 -5.05 -9.41
C ALA A 220 9.68 -4.28 -9.18
N GLU A 221 10.73 -4.94 -8.69
CA GLU A 221 12.05 -4.37 -8.43
C GLU A 221 12.81 -4.05 -9.72
N LEU A 222 12.66 -4.89 -10.75
CA LEU A 222 13.27 -4.64 -12.06
C LEU A 222 12.64 -3.40 -12.72
N LEU A 223 11.32 -3.28 -12.67
CA LEU A 223 10.61 -2.09 -13.17
C LEU A 223 10.99 -0.83 -12.39
N LEU A 224 11.18 -0.94 -11.08
CA LEU A 224 11.69 0.14 -10.26
C LEU A 224 13.10 0.57 -10.70
N ALA A 225 14.02 -0.40 -10.90
CA ALA A 225 15.37 -0.12 -11.37
C ALA A 225 15.37 0.59 -12.73
N GLU A 226 14.52 0.14 -13.65
CA GLU A 226 14.33 0.80 -14.96
C GLU A 226 13.81 2.23 -14.82
N TYR A 227 12.87 2.46 -13.92
CA TYR A 227 12.33 3.80 -13.64
C TYR A 227 13.43 4.72 -13.08
N VAL A 228 14.17 4.27 -12.06
CA VAL A 228 15.22 5.05 -11.39
C VAL A 228 16.32 5.46 -12.38
N LYS A 229 16.71 4.56 -13.30
CA LYS A 229 17.70 4.89 -14.36
C LYS A 229 17.23 6.06 -15.24
N LYS A 230 15.92 6.21 -15.47
CA LYS A 230 15.31 7.21 -16.36
C LYS A 230 14.83 8.48 -15.63
N SER A 231 14.57 8.41 -14.31
CA SER A 231 14.07 9.54 -13.53
C SER A 231 15.07 10.71 -13.50
N LYS A 232 14.52 11.92 -13.59
CA LYS A 232 15.31 13.17 -13.48
C LYS A 232 15.61 13.50 -12.02
N ARG A 233 14.65 13.28 -11.10
CA ARG A 233 14.84 13.44 -9.67
C ARG A 233 15.45 12.15 -9.12
N LYS A 234 16.61 12.25 -8.52
CA LYS A 234 17.32 11.11 -7.92
C LYS A 234 17.09 11.09 -6.41
N LEU A 235 15.89 10.71 -6.00
CA LEU A 235 15.66 10.43 -4.58
C LEU A 235 16.54 9.25 -4.13
N PRO A 236 17.27 9.36 -3.02
CA PRO A 236 17.95 8.23 -2.41
C PRO A 236 16.94 7.11 -2.10
N ILE A 237 17.25 5.90 -2.53
CA ILE A 237 16.42 4.71 -2.27
C ILE A 237 17.27 3.69 -1.53
N VAL A 238 16.78 3.23 -0.39
CA VAL A 238 17.36 2.12 0.37
C VAL A 238 16.37 0.98 0.44
N ALA A 239 16.76 -0.19 -0.04
CA ALA A 239 15.91 -1.36 -0.12
C ALA A 239 16.49 -2.51 0.73
N PHE A 240 15.61 -3.22 1.43
CA PHE A 240 15.90 -4.52 2.02
C PHE A 240 15.29 -5.61 1.17
N MET A 241 16.10 -6.61 0.77
CA MET A 241 15.64 -7.78 0.01
C MET A 241 15.49 -8.97 0.93
N ALA A 242 14.26 -9.40 1.18
CA ALA A 242 13.95 -10.60 1.95
C ALA A 242 14.05 -11.88 1.10
N GLY A 243 14.05 -13.02 1.76
CA GLY A 243 13.83 -14.32 1.11
C GLY A 243 14.98 -14.88 0.27
N LYS A 244 16.24 -14.46 0.50
CA LYS A 244 17.43 -14.93 -0.24
C LYS A 244 17.54 -16.46 -0.31
N PHE A 245 17.09 -17.18 0.73
CA PHE A 245 17.08 -18.65 0.76
C PHE A 245 16.21 -19.28 -0.34
N MET A 246 15.23 -18.53 -0.87
CA MET A 246 14.29 -19.03 -1.89
C MET A 246 14.97 -19.23 -3.25
N ASP A 247 16.09 -18.57 -3.51
CA ASP A 247 16.86 -18.76 -4.74
C ASP A 247 17.37 -20.20 -4.89
N ALA A 248 17.57 -20.90 -3.75
CA ALA A 248 17.92 -22.32 -3.71
C ALA A 248 16.69 -23.27 -3.80
N MET A 249 15.48 -22.73 -3.85
CA MET A 249 14.22 -23.49 -3.82
C MET A 249 13.24 -23.04 -4.92
N PRO A 250 13.64 -23.10 -6.21
CA PRO A 250 12.80 -22.62 -7.30
C PRO A 250 11.48 -23.39 -7.39
N GLY A 251 10.40 -22.68 -7.75
CA GLY A 251 9.05 -23.23 -7.85
C GLY A 251 8.30 -23.39 -6.53
N MET A 252 8.98 -23.22 -5.38
CA MET A 252 8.32 -23.24 -4.07
C MET A 252 7.80 -21.86 -3.67
N ARG A 253 6.68 -21.84 -2.94
CA ARG A 253 6.08 -20.61 -2.40
C ARG A 253 6.36 -20.50 -0.91
N PHE A 254 6.64 -19.27 -0.48
CA PHE A 254 6.86 -18.95 0.92
C PHE A 254 6.12 -17.65 1.29
N GLY A 255 5.13 -17.74 2.18
CA GLY A 255 4.37 -16.57 2.61
C GLY A 255 3.42 -16.02 1.53
N HIS A 256 3.73 -14.86 0.98
CA HIS A 256 2.89 -14.20 -0.01
C HIS A 256 2.74 -15.00 -1.31
N ALA A 257 1.56 -14.85 -1.95
CA ALA A 257 1.26 -15.56 -3.20
C ALA A 257 2.18 -15.16 -4.37
N GLY A 258 2.77 -13.96 -4.30
CA GLY A 258 3.72 -13.43 -5.29
C GLY A 258 5.16 -13.89 -5.11
N THR A 259 5.51 -14.52 -3.98
CA THR A 259 6.88 -14.95 -3.68
C THR A 259 7.14 -16.35 -4.23
N ILE A 260 7.48 -16.42 -5.50
CA ILE A 260 7.87 -17.66 -6.19
C ILE A 260 9.01 -17.34 -7.18
N VAL A 261 10.09 -18.11 -7.15
CA VAL A 261 11.19 -18.01 -8.08
C VAL A 261 10.97 -19.03 -9.20
N GLU A 262 10.61 -18.57 -10.39
CA GLU A 262 10.39 -19.43 -11.57
C GLU A 262 11.53 -19.32 -12.59
N GLY A 263 12.32 -18.25 -12.54
CA GLY A 263 13.44 -18.01 -13.43
C GLY A 263 14.48 -17.07 -12.84
N LYS A 264 15.61 -16.88 -13.55
CA LYS A 264 16.73 -16.05 -13.09
C LYS A 264 16.28 -14.62 -12.72
N ALA A 265 15.37 -14.03 -13.48
CA ALA A 265 14.87 -12.67 -13.23
C ALA A 265 14.09 -12.53 -11.93
N ASP A 266 13.58 -13.63 -11.37
CA ASP A 266 12.80 -13.65 -10.14
C ASP A 266 13.65 -13.87 -8.88
N THR A 267 14.94 -14.22 -9.06
CA THR A 267 15.87 -14.46 -7.95
C THR A 267 16.18 -13.17 -7.20
N THR A 268 16.46 -13.29 -5.90
CA THR A 268 16.88 -12.15 -5.10
C THR A 268 18.22 -11.62 -5.58
N GLU A 269 19.15 -12.50 -5.99
CA GLU A 269 20.47 -12.13 -6.51
C GLU A 269 20.37 -11.21 -7.73
N GLU A 270 19.61 -11.61 -8.77
CA GLU A 270 19.44 -10.80 -9.98
C GLU A 270 18.76 -9.46 -9.67
N LYS A 271 17.75 -9.46 -8.80
CA LYS A 271 17.06 -8.23 -8.37
C LYS A 271 18.00 -7.27 -7.65
N ILE A 272 18.82 -7.76 -6.73
CA ILE A 272 19.82 -6.96 -6.01
C ILE A 272 20.78 -6.30 -7.02
N ILE A 273 21.37 -7.10 -7.91
CA ILE A 273 22.30 -6.60 -8.95
C ILE A 273 21.62 -5.48 -9.76
N ARG A 274 20.40 -5.68 -10.23
CA ARG A 274 19.68 -4.66 -11.04
C ARG A 274 19.35 -3.41 -10.29
N MET A 275 18.98 -3.52 -9.01
CA MET A 275 18.72 -2.37 -8.15
C MET A 275 20.00 -1.56 -7.91
N GLU A 276 21.11 -2.23 -7.58
CA GLU A 276 22.40 -1.57 -7.35
C GLU A 276 22.95 -0.89 -8.61
N GLU A 277 22.83 -1.54 -9.78
CA GLU A 277 23.15 -0.93 -11.09
C GLU A 277 22.32 0.33 -11.39
N ALA A 278 21.14 0.45 -10.80
CA ALA A 278 20.28 1.64 -10.92
C ALA A 278 20.60 2.73 -9.88
N GLY A 279 21.52 2.47 -8.96
CA GLY A 279 21.88 3.39 -7.88
C GLY A 279 20.99 3.27 -6.64
N ILE A 280 20.24 2.17 -6.50
CA ILE A 280 19.49 1.84 -5.28
C ILE A 280 20.43 1.14 -4.31
N THR A 281 20.51 1.60 -3.08
CA THR A 281 21.29 0.93 -2.03
C THR A 281 20.51 -0.25 -1.49
N VAL A 282 21.07 -1.46 -1.57
CA VAL A 282 20.46 -2.67 -0.99
C VAL A 282 21.18 -3.03 0.29
N VAL A 283 20.43 -3.25 1.37
CA VAL A 283 20.96 -3.58 2.70
C VAL A 283 20.65 -5.04 3.08
N GLU A 284 21.48 -5.58 3.98
CA GLU A 284 21.36 -6.96 4.47
C GLU A 284 20.38 -7.09 5.63
N ARG A 285 20.15 -6.02 6.38
CA ARG A 285 19.28 -5.98 7.55
C ARG A 285 18.42 -4.72 7.55
N ILE A 286 17.19 -4.82 8.07
CA ILE A 286 16.23 -3.72 8.12
C ILE A 286 16.75 -2.55 8.92
N GLU A 287 17.49 -2.81 9.99
CA GLU A 287 18.09 -1.79 10.88
C GLU A 287 19.13 -0.93 10.16
N GLU A 288 19.65 -1.36 9.03
CA GLU A 288 20.60 -0.59 8.21
C GLU A 288 19.88 0.45 7.34
N ILE A 289 18.57 0.30 7.08
CA ILE A 289 17.80 1.25 6.26
C ILE A 289 17.94 2.68 6.79
N PRO A 290 17.62 2.99 8.06
CA PRO A 290 17.70 4.36 8.56
C PRO A 290 19.14 4.89 8.59
N ILE A 291 20.14 4.03 8.80
CA ILE A 291 21.56 4.42 8.80
C ILE A 291 21.95 4.92 7.40
N LYS A 292 21.66 4.10 6.37
CA LYS A 292 21.97 4.44 4.98
C LYS A 292 21.18 5.64 4.46
N LEU A 293 19.90 5.76 4.84
CA LEU A 293 19.11 6.95 4.48
C LEU A 293 19.72 8.22 5.06
N LYS A 294 20.13 8.24 6.33
CA LYS A 294 20.80 9.40 6.93
C LYS A 294 22.06 9.80 6.18
N GLU A 295 22.89 8.82 5.78
CA GLU A 295 24.11 9.06 5.01
C GLU A 295 23.82 9.71 3.64
N LEU A 296 22.69 9.34 3.01
CA LEU A 296 22.36 9.73 1.64
C LEU A 296 21.57 11.05 1.55
N ILE A 297 20.85 11.43 2.63
CA ILE A 297 20.02 12.66 2.64
C ILE A 297 20.69 13.84 3.38
N SER A 298 21.88 13.62 3.96
CA SER A 298 22.65 14.62 4.74
C SER A 298 23.20 15.77 3.88
#